data_7d9be1c0d5399cf07daafaefd158a902
#
_entry.id   7d9be1c0d5399cf07daafaefd158a902
#
_cell.length_a   1.000
_cell.length_b   1.000
_cell.length_c   1.000
_cell.angle_alpha   90.00
_cell.angle_beta   90.00
_cell.angle_gamma   90.00
#
_symmetry.space_group_name_H-M   'P 1'
#
loop_
_entity.id
_entity.type
_entity.pdbx_description
1 polymer ?
#
loop_
_entity_poly.entity_id
_entity_poly.type
_entity_poly.pdbx_seq_one_letter_code
_entity_poly.pdbx_strand_id
1 'polypeptide(L)'
;MAGMTTFKLSRCPCFNPPSSSSLKPFTLPMRGLPAKPARPRFPKIYAFSSNDIKVGSNIEVDGAPWKVIEFLHVKPGKGAAYVRTTLRNYVTGNSVEKTFRAGSKIEAANIVKETKQYTYKDGSQFVFMDLSSFEEFRLNASDVGDKTKWLKESMDCNLLFWNGKVIDFDLPITVKLTVVDVDPGLRGDTAQGGSKPATLDTGAVVNVPLFIERGQEILVDTRSGQYMSRA
;
A
#
# COMPACT_ATOMS: atom_id res chain seq x y z
N MET A 1 1.76 50.85 -46.17
CA MET A 1 3.07 50.70 -46.87
C MET A 1 3.53 49.29 -46.55
N ALA A 2 3.23 48.34 -47.40
CA ALA A 2 3.85 47.87 -48.63
C ALA A 2 5.17 47.15 -48.34
N GLY A 3 5.16 45.85 -48.63
CA GLY A 3 6.34 45.02 -48.64
C GLY A 3 6.06 43.54 -48.86
N MET A 4 5.43 43.23 -49.99
CA MET A 4 5.37 41.84 -50.54
C MET A 4 6.74 41.53 -51.15
N THR A 5 7.30 40.36 -50.80
CA THR A 5 8.36 39.74 -51.60
C THR A 5 7.98 38.31 -51.92
N THR A 6 7.62 38.14 -53.16
CA THR A 6 7.39 36.86 -53.86
C THR A 6 8.75 36.20 -54.16
N PHE A 7 8.86 34.88 -53.78
CA PHE A 7 9.96 34.05 -54.31
C PHE A 7 9.44 33.06 -55.35
N LYS A 8 10.15 33.11 -56.52
CA LYS A 8 9.85 32.35 -57.71
C LYS A 8 10.21 30.90 -57.63
N LEU A 9 9.26 30.03 -58.08
CA LEU A 9 9.51 28.65 -58.48
C LEU A 9 10.50 28.55 -59.61
N SER A 10 11.57 27.78 -59.46
CA SER A 10 12.36 27.28 -60.55
C SER A 10 12.03 25.83 -60.86
N ARG A 11 11.60 25.60 -62.10
CA ARG A 11 11.33 24.29 -62.69
C ARG A 11 12.65 23.58 -62.95
N CYS A 12 12.79 22.31 -62.59
CA CYS A 12 13.78 21.37 -63.08
C CYS A 12 13.16 20.36 -64.03
N PRO A 13 13.88 19.96 -65.09
CA PRO A 13 13.32 19.24 -66.22
C PRO A 13 13.20 17.76 -66.05
N CYS A 14 12.25 17.22 -66.84
CA CYS A 14 11.89 15.81 -66.97
C CYS A 14 13.09 14.90 -67.27
N PHE A 15 13.24 13.86 -66.53
CA PHE A 15 14.01 12.66 -66.88
C PHE A 15 13.07 11.45 -66.99
N ASN A 16 12.90 10.98 -68.26
CA ASN A 16 12.20 9.72 -68.53
C ASN A 16 13.15 8.55 -68.30
N PRO A 17 12.77 7.52 -67.55
CA PRO A 17 13.49 6.25 -67.55
C PRO A 17 12.91 5.31 -68.63
N PRO A 18 13.75 4.47 -69.24
CA PRO A 18 13.31 3.52 -70.26
C PRO A 18 12.59 2.30 -69.64
N SER A 19 11.63 1.82 -70.39
CA SER A 19 10.94 0.59 -70.17
C SER A 19 11.87 -0.64 -70.27
N SER A 20 11.95 -1.46 -69.21
CA SER A 20 12.43 -2.85 -69.38
C SER A 20 11.93 -3.79 -68.31
N SER A 21 11.26 -4.80 -68.81
CA SER A 21 11.21 -6.22 -68.39
C SER A 21 10.79 -6.55 -66.97
N SER A 22 9.61 -7.10 -66.95
CA SER A 22 9.00 -8.07 -66.02
C SER A 22 10.02 -9.05 -65.40
N LEU A 23 10.44 -8.80 -64.16
CA LEU A 23 11.00 -9.82 -63.29
C LEU A 23 9.98 -10.10 -62.18
N LYS A 24 9.38 -11.31 -62.21
CA LYS A 24 8.49 -11.82 -61.14
C LYS A 24 9.29 -11.94 -59.86
N PRO A 25 8.80 -11.43 -58.71
CA PRO A 25 9.47 -11.67 -57.43
C PRO A 25 9.33 -13.15 -57.07
N PHE A 26 10.46 -13.82 -56.93
CA PHE A 26 10.57 -15.17 -56.40
C PHE A 26 10.32 -15.09 -54.90
N THR A 27 9.08 -15.38 -54.46
CA THR A 27 8.73 -15.50 -53.05
C THR A 27 9.21 -16.86 -52.53
N LEU A 28 10.34 -16.84 -51.84
CA LEU A 28 10.77 -17.98 -51.02
C LEU A 28 9.77 -18.15 -49.88
N PRO A 29 9.25 -19.37 -49.64
CA PRO A 29 8.42 -19.64 -48.47
C PRO A 29 9.33 -19.52 -47.24
N MET A 30 9.09 -18.48 -46.41
CA MET A 30 9.68 -18.42 -45.08
C MET A 30 9.17 -19.63 -44.29
N ARG A 31 10.04 -20.64 -44.12
CA ARG A 31 9.83 -21.68 -43.12
C ARG A 31 9.74 -21.00 -41.76
N GLY A 32 8.53 -20.92 -41.22
CA GLY A 32 8.29 -20.43 -39.85
C GLY A 32 9.16 -21.24 -38.88
N LEU A 33 10.06 -20.55 -38.20
CA LEU A 33 10.80 -21.14 -37.08
C LEU A 33 9.79 -21.61 -36.05
N PRO A 34 9.87 -22.85 -35.55
CA PRO A 34 8.98 -23.32 -34.52
C PRO A 34 9.07 -22.38 -33.31
N ALA A 35 7.94 -21.79 -32.94
CA ALA A 35 7.85 -20.97 -31.73
C ALA A 35 8.35 -21.80 -30.55
N LYS A 36 9.39 -21.33 -29.85
CA LYS A 36 9.89 -21.98 -28.64
C LYS A 36 8.71 -22.07 -27.68
N PRO A 37 8.42 -23.27 -27.11
CA PRO A 37 7.34 -23.40 -26.14
C PRO A 37 7.59 -22.43 -24.99
N ALA A 38 6.61 -21.59 -24.68
CA ALA A 38 6.66 -20.69 -23.54
C ALA A 38 6.88 -21.55 -22.28
N ARG A 39 8.02 -21.39 -21.63
CA ARG A 39 8.29 -22.07 -20.37
C ARG A 39 7.22 -21.63 -19.36
N PRO A 40 6.54 -22.57 -18.67
CA PRO A 40 5.61 -22.22 -17.64
C PRO A 40 6.33 -21.31 -16.62
N ARG A 41 5.82 -20.12 -16.39
CA ARG A 41 6.30 -19.25 -15.31
C ARG A 41 5.81 -19.87 -14.01
N PHE A 42 6.63 -20.71 -13.42
CA PHE A 42 6.42 -21.12 -12.03
C PHE A 42 6.46 -19.87 -11.15
N PRO A 43 5.55 -19.73 -10.17
CA PRO A 43 5.65 -18.67 -9.20
C PRO A 43 7.01 -18.77 -8.52
N LYS A 44 7.75 -17.67 -8.50
CA LYS A 44 9.04 -17.62 -7.80
C LYS A 44 8.74 -17.68 -6.31
N ILE A 45 8.94 -18.84 -5.71
CA ILE A 45 8.93 -19.00 -4.26
C ILE A 45 10.17 -18.29 -3.74
N TYR A 46 9.99 -17.16 -3.11
CA TYR A 46 11.06 -16.44 -2.43
C TYR A 46 11.27 -17.11 -1.07
N ALA A 47 12.16 -18.10 -1.02
CA ALA A 47 12.63 -18.65 0.25
C ALA A 47 13.90 -17.90 0.66
N PHE A 48 13.91 -17.34 1.86
CA PHE A 48 15.13 -16.78 2.42
C PHE A 48 15.63 -17.58 3.61
N SER A 49 16.90 -17.39 3.90
CA SER A 49 17.52 -18.02 5.07
C SER A 49 17.00 -17.38 6.35
N SER A 50 16.89 -18.16 7.42
CA SER A 50 16.56 -17.63 8.75
C SER A 50 17.54 -16.54 9.22
N ASN A 51 18.71 -16.42 8.62
CA ASN A 51 19.68 -15.36 8.91
C ASN A 51 19.31 -14.00 8.29
N ASP A 52 18.47 -14.02 7.25
CA ASP A 52 18.05 -12.81 6.52
C ASP A 52 16.76 -12.20 7.07
N ILE A 53 16.20 -12.80 8.13
CA ILE A 53 15.00 -12.29 8.80
C ILE A 53 15.30 -10.91 9.40
N LYS A 54 14.38 -9.96 9.12
CA LYS A 54 14.40 -8.59 9.66
C LYS A 54 13.09 -8.29 10.36
N VAL A 55 13.08 -7.30 11.24
CA VAL A 55 11.85 -6.75 11.81
C VAL A 55 10.98 -6.22 10.67
N GLY A 56 9.69 -6.60 10.66
CA GLY A 56 8.75 -6.23 9.61
C GLY A 56 8.74 -7.16 8.39
N SER A 57 9.62 -8.19 8.32
CA SER A 57 9.55 -9.21 7.27
C SER A 57 8.27 -10.04 7.39
N ASN A 58 7.70 -10.40 6.24
CA ASN A 58 6.53 -11.27 6.17
C ASN A 58 6.98 -12.67 5.81
N ILE A 59 6.64 -13.63 6.65
CA ILE A 59 6.99 -15.04 6.47
C ILE A 59 5.74 -15.90 6.47
N GLU A 60 5.77 -17.00 5.75
CA GLU A 60 4.73 -18.00 5.77
C GLU A 60 5.16 -19.15 6.68
N VAL A 61 4.36 -19.40 7.71
CA VAL A 61 4.60 -20.50 8.66
C VAL A 61 3.29 -21.22 8.88
N ASP A 62 3.30 -22.53 8.75
CA ASP A 62 2.13 -23.40 8.90
C ASP A 62 0.94 -23.00 7.96
N GLY A 63 1.25 -22.49 6.75
CA GLY A 63 0.24 -22.07 5.77
C GLY A 63 -0.52 -20.79 6.15
N ALA A 64 0.02 -19.99 7.05
CA ALA A 64 -0.54 -18.70 7.44
C ALA A 64 0.52 -17.59 7.30
N PRO A 65 0.10 -16.34 7.01
CA PRO A 65 1.01 -15.21 6.91
C PRO A 65 1.30 -14.64 8.31
N TRP A 66 2.59 -14.46 8.60
CA TRP A 66 3.08 -13.94 9.87
C TRP A 66 4.00 -12.73 9.64
N LYS A 67 3.86 -11.74 10.49
CA LYS A 67 4.76 -10.57 10.54
C LYS A 67 5.78 -10.77 11.65
N VAL A 68 7.04 -10.56 11.35
CA VAL A 68 8.12 -10.56 12.34
C VAL A 68 8.10 -9.25 13.12
N ILE A 69 7.83 -9.31 14.42
CA ILE A 69 7.87 -8.17 15.32
C ILE A 69 9.30 -7.96 15.81
N GLU A 70 9.91 -9.04 16.33
CA GLU A 70 11.25 -9.01 16.88
C GLU A 70 12.00 -10.27 16.47
N PHE A 71 13.32 -10.16 16.38
CA PHE A 71 14.19 -11.32 16.19
C PHE A 71 15.47 -11.17 17.01
N LEU A 72 15.98 -12.30 17.46
CA LEU A 72 17.23 -12.38 18.21
C LEU A 72 18.09 -13.54 17.67
N HIS A 73 19.29 -13.24 17.20
CA HIS A 73 20.28 -14.24 16.85
C HIS A 73 21.03 -14.68 18.09
N VAL A 74 20.89 -15.96 18.44
CA VAL A 74 21.59 -16.54 19.57
C VAL A 74 22.67 -17.50 19.06
N LYS A 75 23.92 -17.24 19.46
CA LYS A 75 25.09 -18.07 19.17
C LYS A 75 25.61 -18.62 20.50
N PRO A 76 25.14 -19.78 20.96
CA PRO A 76 25.68 -20.39 22.17
C PRO A 76 27.14 -20.81 21.95
N GLY A 77 27.97 -20.69 22.96
CA GLY A 77 29.40 -21.04 22.87
C GLY A 77 29.66 -22.53 22.52
N LYS A 78 28.77 -23.42 22.95
CA LYS A 78 28.77 -24.86 22.62
C LYS A 78 27.37 -25.25 22.15
N GLY A 79 27.10 -25.20 20.85
CA GLY A 79 25.82 -25.60 20.28
C GLY A 79 25.51 -24.94 18.95
N ALA A 80 24.46 -25.40 18.28
CA ALA A 80 23.99 -24.83 17.03
C ALA A 80 23.39 -23.43 17.27
N ALA A 81 23.72 -22.48 16.41
CA ALA A 81 23.11 -21.16 16.42
C ALA A 81 21.62 -21.25 16.04
N TYR A 82 20.82 -20.41 16.65
CA TYR A 82 19.40 -20.32 16.36
C TYR A 82 18.92 -18.86 16.35
N VAL A 83 17.81 -18.64 15.66
CA VAL A 83 17.12 -17.34 15.61
C VAL A 83 15.79 -17.48 16.34
N ARG A 84 15.65 -16.72 17.42
CA ARG A 84 14.39 -16.61 18.15
C ARG A 84 13.60 -15.43 17.55
N THR A 85 12.37 -15.68 17.16
CA THR A 85 11.53 -14.68 16.52
C THR A 85 10.18 -14.58 17.22
N THR A 86 9.73 -13.36 17.45
CA THR A 86 8.35 -13.07 17.86
C THR A 86 7.55 -12.75 16.61
N LEU A 87 6.56 -13.58 16.33
CA LEU A 87 5.73 -13.53 15.14
C LEU A 87 4.31 -13.12 15.52
N ARG A 88 3.72 -12.22 14.74
CA ARG A 88 2.30 -11.88 14.84
C ARG A 88 1.56 -12.41 13.62
N ASN A 89 0.52 -13.18 13.88
CA ASN A 89 -0.36 -13.68 12.82
C ASN A 89 -1.24 -12.53 12.30
N TYR A 90 -1.31 -12.39 10.98
CA TYR A 90 -2.17 -11.37 10.36
C TYR A 90 -3.66 -11.73 10.47
N VAL A 91 -4.02 -13.02 10.46
CA VAL A 91 -5.41 -13.47 10.46
C VAL A 91 -6.01 -13.47 11.86
N THR A 92 -5.26 -13.99 12.84
CA THR A 92 -5.76 -14.14 14.22
C THR A 92 -5.32 -13.02 15.16
N GLY A 93 -4.35 -12.19 14.75
CA GLY A 93 -3.78 -11.13 15.57
C GLY A 93 -2.87 -11.61 16.71
N ASN A 94 -2.79 -12.92 16.95
CA ASN A 94 -2.02 -13.50 18.04
C ASN A 94 -0.50 -13.40 17.80
N SER A 95 0.25 -13.18 18.88
CA SER A 95 1.71 -13.19 18.85
C SER A 95 2.24 -14.49 19.42
N VAL A 96 3.17 -15.14 18.71
CA VAL A 96 3.78 -16.40 19.11
C VAL A 96 5.30 -16.32 18.94
N GLU A 97 6.04 -16.86 19.89
CA GLU A 97 7.48 -17.03 19.76
C GLU A 97 7.80 -18.33 19.04
N LYS A 98 8.57 -18.25 17.95
CA LYS A 98 9.13 -19.42 17.25
C LYS A 98 10.64 -19.31 17.16
N THR A 99 11.29 -20.47 17.30
CA THR A 99 12.75 -20.58 17.19
C THR A 99 13.10 -21.34 15.92
N PHE A 100 13.91 -20.72 15.07
CA PHE A 100 14.41 -21.32 13.84
C PHE A 100 15.88 -21.66 14.00
N ARG A 101 16.30 -22.81 13.47
CA ARG A 101 17.72 -23.14 13.39
C ARG A 101 18.40 -22.19 12.40
N ALA A 102 19.60 -21.69 12.73
CA ALA A 102 20.34 -20.82 11.83
C ALA A 102 20.59 -21.52 10.49
N GLY A 103 20.29 -20.83 9.38
CA GLY A 103 20.41 -21.38 8.03
C GLY A 103 19.21 -22.22 7.55
N SER A 104 18.13 -22.35 8.34
CA SER A 104 16.90 -22.98 7.86
C SER A 104 16.26 -22.13 6.76
N LYS A 105 15.67 -22.77 5.75
CA LYS A 105 14.89 -22.10 4.71
C LYS A 105 13.50 -21.80 5.25
N ILE A 106 13.07 -20.56 5.07
CA ILE A 106 11.75 -20.07 5.47
C ILE A 106 11.10 -19.48 4.23
N GLU A 107 9.82 -19.76 4.04
CA GLU A 107 9.06 -19.22 2.91
C GLU A 107 8.63 -17.79 3.22
N ALA A 108 8.82 -16.91 2.22
CA ALA A 108 8.34 -15.55 2.30
C ALA A 108 6.83 -15.50 2.00
N ALA A 109 6.05 -14.90 2.87
CA ALA A 109 4.66 -14.60 2.55
C ALA A 109 4.60 -13.48 1.50
N ASN A 110 4.00 -13.77 0.35
CA ASN A 110 3.80 -12.77 -0.69
C ASN A 110 2.59 -11.91 -0.33
N ILE A 111 2.85 -10.83 0.40
CA ILE A 111 1.83 -9.85 0.77
C ILE A 111 1.94 -8.66 -0.17
N VAL A 112 0.85 -8.36 -0.87
CA VAL A 112 0.73 -7.21 -1.76
C VAL A 112 -0.01 -6.10 -1.00
N LYS A 113 0.53 -4.89 -1.04
CA LYS A 113 -0.09 -3.70 -0.45
C LYS A 113 -0.68 -2.85 -1.56
N GLU A 114 -1.98 -2.64 -1.51
CA GLU A 114 -2.71 -1.84 -2.50
C GLU A 114 -3.48 -0.71 -1.80
N THR A 115 -3.49 0.47 -2.41
CA THR A 115 -4.25 1.62 -1.91
C THR A 115 -5.66 1.54 -2.46
N LYS A 116 -6.64 1.54 -1.57
CA LYS A 116 -8.07 1.54 -1.88
C LYS A 116 -8.76 2.65 -1.12
N GLN A 117 -9.83 3.20 -1.67
CA GLN A 117 -10.59 4.26 -1.02
C GLN A 117 -11.72 3.67 -0.18
N TYR A 118 -11.84 4.12 1.06
CA TYR A 118 -13.00 3.79 1.88
C TYR A 118 -14.22 4.59 1.39
N THR A 119 -15.34 3.93 1.12
CA THR A 119 -16.54 4.56 0.60
C THR A 119 -17.62 4.72 1.67
N TYR A 120 -18.16 3.62 2.16
CA TYR A 120 -19.26 3.65 3.14
C TYR A 120 -19.25 2.42 4.04
N LYS A 121 -20.04 2.50 5.09
CA LYS A 121 -20.28 1.39 6.01
C LYS A 121 -21.63 0.76 5.70
N ASP A 122 -21.62 -0.55 5.40
CA ASP A 122 -22.83 -1.35 5.19
C ASP A 122 -23.09 -2.25 6.41
N GLY A 123 -23.93 -1.78 7.32
CA GLY A 123 -24.22 -2.50 8.57
C GLY A 123 -22.98 -2.78 9.41
N SER A 124 -22.50 -4.05 9.40
CA SER A 124 -21.30 -4.50 10.09
C SER A 124 -20.06 -4.56 9.22
N GLN A 125 -20.17 -4.20 7.93
CA GLN A 125 -19.07 -4.28 6.97
C GLN A 125 -18.63 -2.90 6.51
N PHE A 126 -17.34 -2.75 6.25
CA PHE A 126 -16.73 -1.58 5.67
C PHE A 126 -16.41 -1.86 4.22
N VAL A 127 -16.85 -0.99 3.32
CA VAL A 127 -16.69 -1.14 1.87
C VAL A 127 -15.55 -0.25 1.40
N PHE A 128 -14.56 -0.87 0.75
CA PHE A 128 -13.45 -0.21 0.12
C PHE A 128 -13.54 -0.40 -1.38
N MET A 129 -13.25 0.63 -2.14
CA MET A 129 -13.31 0.61 -3.59
C MET A 129 -11.94 0.90 -4.21
N ASP A 130 -11.63 0.18 -5.25
CA ASP A 130 -10.49 0.48 -6.11
C ASP A 130 -10.89 1.57 -7.11
N LEU A 131 -10.16 2.68 -7.14
CA LEU A 131 -10.40 3.77 -8.09
C LEU A 131 -10.03 3.40 -9.54
N SER A 132 -9.25 2.34 -9.74
CA SER A 132 -8.81 1.92 -11.07
C SER A 132 -9.70 0.84 -11.68
N SER A 133 -10.08 -0.18 -10.91
CA SER A 133 -10.91 -1.30 -11.35
C SER A 133 -12.38 -1.17 -10.98
N PHE A 134 -12.72 -0.27 -10.04
CA PHE A 134 -14.05 -0.12 -9.43
C PHE A 134 -14.55 -1.40 -8.74
N GLU A 135 -13.62 -2.24 -8.32
CA GLU A 135 -13.94 -3.43 -7.52
C GLU A 135 -14.17 -3.06 -6.06
N GLU A 136 -15.21 -3.65 -5.47
CA GLU A 136 -15.53 -3.46 -4.05
C GLU A 136 -14.93 -4.58 -3.20
N PHE A 137 -14.29 -4.19 -2.12
CA PHE A 137 -13.75 -5.08 -1.10
C PHE A 137 -14.46 -4.83 0.23
N ARG A 138 -15.04 -5.89 0.81
CA ARG A 138 -15.79 -5.80 2.06
C ARG A 138 -15.01 -6.41 3.19
N LEU A 139 -14.80 -5.63 4.25
CA LEU A 139 -14.15 -6.05 5.49
C LEU A 139 -15.14 -6.04 6.64
N ASN A 140 -15.10 -7.05 7.50
CA ASN A 140 -15.94 -7.07 8.68
C ASN A 140 -15.41 -6.12 9.76
N ALA A 141 -16.29 -5.63 10.61
CA ALA A 141 -15.92 -4.75 11.72
C ALA A 141 -14.92 -5.39 12.69
N SER A 142 -14.93 -6.74 12.80
CA SER A 142 -13.96 -7.49 13.59
C SER A 142 -12.52 -7.33 13.09
N ASP A 143 -12.36 -7.28 11.77
CA ASP A 143 -11.05 -7.22 11.11
C ASP A 143 -10.49 -5.79 11.15
N VAL A 144 -11.38 -4.81 11.16
CA VAL A 144 -11.05 -3.38 11.25
C VAL A 144 -10.70 -2.97 12.69
N GLY A 145 -11.40 -3.50 13.68
CA GLY A 145 -11.14 -3.26 15.10
C GLY A 145 -11.18 -1.78 15.50
N ASP A 146 -10.24 -1.36 16.36
CA ASP A 146 -10.15 0.02 16.88
C ASP A 146 -9.84 1.09 15.84
N LYS A 147 -9.37 0.70 14.66
CA LYS A 147 -9.05 1.61 13.56
C LYS A 147 -10.32 2.28 12.97
N THR A 148 -11.51 1.72 13.25
CA THR A 148 -12.81 2.28 12.85
C THR A 148 -13.02 3.73 13.28
N LYS A 149 -12.44 4.12 14.42
CA LYS A 149 -12.56 5.46 15.00
C LYS A 149 -11.95 6.57 14.13
N TRP A 150 -11.07 6.19 13.20
CA TRP A 150 -10.34 7.13 12.35
C TRP A 150 -10.77 7.09 10.89
N LEU A 151 -11.73 6.21 10.55
CA LEU A 151 -12.22 6.08 9.19
C LEU A 151 -13.18 7.22 8.85
N LYS A 152 -12.81 7.99 7.84
CA LYS A 152 -13.64 9.02 7.22
C LYS A 152 -13.99 8.60 5.79
N GLU A 153 -15.17 8.93 5.31
CA GLU A 153 -15.57 8.69 3.93
C GLU A 153 -14.60 9.34 2.94
N SER A 154 -14.39 8.68 1.81
CA SER A 154 -13.45 9.08 0.75
C SER A 154 -11.98 9.13 1.17
N MET A 155 -11.59 8.40 2.22
CA MET A 155 -10.21 8.32 2.67
C MET A 155 -9.47 7.17 1.99
N ASP A 156 -8.22 7.43 1.57
CA ASP A 156 -7.34 6.41 1.01
C ASP A 156 -6.74 5.56 2.12
N CYS A 157 -6.96 4.26 2.03
CA CYS A 157 -6.44 3.27 2.96
C CYS A 157 -5.60 2.23 2.21
N ASN A 158 -4.65 1.63 2.89
CA ASN A 158 -3.86 0.56 2.31
C ASN A 158 -4.38 -0.79 2.75
N LEU A 159 -4.84 -1.61 1.81
CA LEU A 159 -5.24 -2.98 2.06
C LEU A 159 -4.06 -3.93 1.81
N LEU A 160 -3.89 -4.90 2.70
CA LEU A 160 -2.90 -5.96 2.57
C LEU A 160 -3.58 -7.22 2.04
N PHE A 161 -3.13 -7.68 0.88
CA PHE A 161 -3.63 -8.87 0.22
C PHE A 161 -2.64 -10.03 0.36
N TRP A 162 -3.16 -11.18 0.70
CA TRP A 162 -2.44 -12.45 0.68
C TRP A 162 -3.27 -13.49 -0.06
N ASN A 163 -2.71 -14.06 -1.12
CA ASN A 163 -3.40 -15.02 -1.99
C ASN A 163 -4.79 -14.54 -2.47
N GLY A 164 -4.93 -13.24 -2.77
CA GLY A 164 -6.19 -12.63 -3.23
C GLY A 164 -7.22 -12.35 -2.14
N LYS A 165 -6.91 -12.61 -0.87
CA LYS A 165 -7.76 -12.26 0.27
C LYS A 165 -7.18 -11.09 1.04
N VAL A 166 -8.04 -10.19 1.50
CA VAL A 166 -7.65 -9.12 2.40
C VAL A 166 -7.41 -9.70 3.79
N ILE A 167 -6.23 -9.45 4.36
CA ILE A 167 -5.82 -9.96 5.68
C ILE A 167 -5.70 -8.88 6.75
N ASP A 168 -5.34 -7.67 6.35
CA ASP A 168 -5.22 -6.52 7.26
C ASP A 168 -5.39 -5.23 6.45
N PHE A 169 -5.63 -4.12 7.14
CA PHE A 169 -5.62 -2.82 6.50
C PHE A 169 -4.82 -1.81 7.34
N ASP A 170 -4.17 -0.88 6.66
CA ASP A 170 -3.41 0.20 7.26
C ASP A 170 -4.04 1.54 6.92
N LEU A 171 -4.25 2.34 7.94
CA LEU A 171 -4.62 3.75 7.80
C LEU A 171 -3.38 4.60 7.47
N PRO A 172 -3.55 5.75 6.82
CA PRO A 172 -2.51 6.76 6.76
C PRO A 172 -2.15 7.20 8.17
N ILE A 173 -0.88 7.53 8.40
CA ILE A 173 -0.37 7.93 9.73
C ILE A 173 -1.10 9.17 10.23
N THR A 174 -1.37 10.11 9.32
CA THR A 174 -2.02 11.38 9.64
C THR A 174 -3.34 11.47 8.89
N VAL A 175 -4.40 11.80 9.62
CA VAL A 175 -5.76 11.96 9.07
C VAL A 175 -6.28 13.35 9.38
N LYS A 176 -6.95 13.96 8.41
CA LYS A 176 -7.67 15.23 8.57
C LYS A 176 -9.08 14.95 9.07
N LEU A 177 -9.39 15.45 10.27
CA LEU A 177 -10.70 15.30 10.88
C LEU A 177 -11.23 16.66 11.32
N THR A 178 -12.56 16.79 11.30
CA THR A 178 -13.25 18.01 11.68
C THR A 178 -13.70 17.90 13.13
N VAL A 179 -13.46 18.94 13.90
CA VAL A 179 -13.91 19.02 15.29
C VAL A 179 -15.40 19.37 15.34
N VAL A 180 -16.21 18.48 15.88
CA VAL A 180 -17.67 18.65 16.01
C VAL A 180 -18.00 19.33 17.31
N ASP A 181 -17.46 18.86 18.41
CA ASP A 181 -17.72 19.39 19.74
C ASP A 181 -16.45 19.51 20.57
N VAL A 182 -16.41 20.51 21.43
CA VAL A 182 -15.26 20.82 22.27
C VAL A 182 -15.76 21.31 23.61
N ASP A 183 -15.25 20.75 24.69
CA ASP A 183 -15.55 21.25 26.02
C ASP A 183 -15.01 22.69 26.21
N PRO A 184 -15.76 23.55 26.88
CA PRO A 184 -15.30 24.90 27.21
C PRO A 184 -14.06 24.78 28.12
N GLY A 185 -12.91 25.25 27.63
CA GLY A 185 -11.68 25.25 28.43
C GLY A 185 -11.86 26.10 29.69
N LEU A 186 -11.55 25.50 30.84
CA LEU A 186 -11.56 26.23 32.11
C LEU A 186 -10.46 27.30 32.12
N ARG A 187 -10.83 28.55 32.37
CA ARG A 187 -9.89 29.66 32.61
C ARG A 187 -9.13 29.37 33.90
N GLY A 188 -7.89 29.02 33.83
CA GLY A 188 -7.02 28.72 34.98
C GLY A 188 -5.92 27.72 34.71
N ASP A 189 -6.09 26.89 33.71
CA ASP A 189 -5.16 25.78 33.38
C ASP A 189 -4.11 26.18 32.34
N THR A 190 -3.91 27.47 32.13
CA THR A 190 -3.03 28.02 31.09
C THR A 190 -1.54 27.98 31.44
N ALA A 191 -1.16 27.72 32.69
CA ALA A 191 0.23 27.81 33.14
C ALA A 191 1.12 26.66 32.63
N GLN A 192 0.51 25.55 32.16
CA GLN A 192 1.24 24.38 31.65
C GLN A 192 0.72 23.83 30.30
N GLY A 193 0.15 24.72 29.46
CA GLY A 193 -0.34 24.29 28.14
C GLY A 193 -1.56 23.38 28.24
N GLY A 194 -2.67 23.89 28.80
CA GLY A 194 -3.91 23.14 28.98
C GLY A 194 -4.41 22.49 27.71
N SER A 195 -4.86 21.25 27.81
CA SER A 195 -5.54 20.51 26.75
C SER A 195 -7.00 20.30 27.12
N LYS A 196 -7.86 20.23 26.14
CA LYS A 196 -9.28 19.95 26.30
C LYS A 196 -9.72 18.78 25.41
N PRO A 197 -10.67 17.93 25.85
CA PRO A 197 -11.20 16.89 25.01
C PRO A 197 -12.05 17.51 23.88
N ALA A 198 -11.84 17.00 22.68
CA ALA A 198 -12.60 17.36 21.50
C ALA A 198 -13.19 16.11 20.87
N THR A 199 -14.46 16.16 20.49
CA THR A 199 -15.13 15.11 19.75
C THR A 199 -15.04 15.42 18.25
N LEU A 200 -14.58 14.44 17.49
CA LEU A 200 -14.40 14.54 16.05
C LEU A 200 -15.63 14.04 15.28
N ASP A 201 -15.69 14.31 13.99
CA ASP A 201 -16.75 13.87 13.06
C ASP A 201 -16.90 12.35 13.00
N THR A 202 -15.85 11.60 13.27
CA THR A 202 -15.85 10.14 13.35
C THR A 202 -16.31 9.58 14.71
N GLY A 203 -16.62 10.46 15.69
CA GLY A 203 -16.97 10.08 17.05
C GLY A 203 -15.77 9.77 17.97
N ALA A 204 -14.56 9.93 17.49
CA ALA A 204 -13.35 9.78 18.30
C ALA A 204 -13.17 11.01 19.21
N VAL A 205 -12.69 10.78 20.43
CA VAL A 205 -12.34 11.87 21.37
C VAL A 205 -10.82 12.00 21.43
N VAL A 206 -10.32 13.20 21.19
CA VAL A 206 -8.91 13.54 21.16
C VAL A 206 -8.62 14.75 22.03
N ASN A 207 -7.52 14.74 22.77
CA ASN A 207 -7.07 15.90 23.54
C ASN A 207 -6.44 16.93 22.59
N VAL A 208 -7.02 18.12 22.55
CA VAL A 208 -6.55 19.23 21.70
C VAL A 208 -6.14 20.43 22.55
N PRO A 209 -5.26 21.30 22.07
CA PRO A 209 -4.93 22.56 22.74
C PRO A 209 -6.15 23.46 22.89
N LEU A 210 -6.14 24.36 23.89
CA LEU A 210 -7.27 25.25 24.24
C LEU A 210 -7.71 26.17 23.10
N PHE A 211 -6.82 26.51 22.16
CA PHE A 211 -7.11 27.42 21.05
C PHE A 211 -7.92 26.79 19.90
N ILE A 212 -8.17 25.48 19.93
CA ILE A 212 -8.97 24.82 18.91
C ILE A 212 -10.46 25.05 19.17
N GLU A 213 -11.17 25.43 18.12
CA GLU A 213 -12.62 25.72 18.15
C GLU A 213 -13.40 24.69 17.34
N ARG A 214 -14.72 24.67 17.54
CA ARG A 214 -15.64 23.86 16.75
C ARG A 214 -15.55 24.20 15.27
N GLY A 215 -15.66 23.22 14.41
CA GLY A 215 -15.60 23.38 12.95
C GLY A 215 -14.21 23.53 12.36
N GLN A 216 -13.15 23.50 13.18
CA GLN A 216 -11.77 23.51 12.68
C GLN A 216 -11.34 22.12 12.23
N GLU A 217 -10.56 22.07 11.15
CA GLU A 217 -9.91 20.85 10.69
C GLU A 217 -8.57 20.68 11.39
N ILE A 218 -8.35 19.50 11.91
CA ILE A 218 -7.12 19.13 12.60
C ILE A 218 -6.49 17.88 12.00
N LEU A 219 -5.18 17.79 12.12
CA LEU A 219 -4.40 16.61 11.79
C LEU A 219 -4.18 15.79 13.06
N VAL A 220 -4.58 14.53 13.00
CA VAL A 220 -4.47 13.58 14.11
C VAL A 220 -3.58 12.43 13.67
N ASP A 221 -2.69 11.98 14.54
CA ASP A 221 -1.92 10.75 14.35
C ASP A 221 -2.81 9.55 14.70
N THR A 222 -3.04 8.68 13.74
CA THR A 222 -3.89 7.48 13.90
C THR A 222 -3.29 6.42 14.82
N ARG A 223 -1.99 6.44 15.06
CA ARG A 223 -1.28 5.47 15.92
C ARG A 223 -1.36 5.82 17.39
N SER A 224 -1.08 7.09 17.69
CA SER A 224 -1.06 7.59 19.07
C SER A 224 -2.41 8.17 19.49
N GLY A 225 -3.28 8.51 18.54
CA GLY A 225 -4.52 9.22 18.80
C GLY A 225 -4.29 10.65 19.28
N GLN A 226 -3.17 11.27 18.94
CA GLN A 226 -2.80 12.58 19.42
C GLN A 226 -2.97 13.65 18.34
N TYR A 227 -3.29 14.85 18.78
CA TYR A 227 -3.31 16.02 17.93
C TYR A 227 -1.88 16.36 17.45
N MET A 228 -1.71 16.61 16.18
CA MET A 228 -0.43 17.03 15.60
C MET A 228 -0.41 18.52 15.27
N SER A 229 -1.34 18.97 14.42
CA SER A 229 -1.42 20.36 13.96
C SER A 229 -2.80 20.71 13.43
N ARG A 230 -3.01 21.97 13.11
CA ARG A 230 -4.14 22.39 12.27
C ARG A 230 -3.91 21.94 10.83
N ALA A 231 -4.99 21.61 10.12
CA ALA A 231 -4.95 21.25 8.71
C ALA A 231 -4.81 22.49 7.82
#